data_4e094ef8a2676c49d42f37d6a702088e
#
_entry.id   4e094ef8a2676c49d42f37d6a702088e
#
_cell.length_a   1.000
_cell.length_b   1.000
_cell.length_c   1.000
_cell.angle_alpha   90.00
_cell.angle_beta   90.00
_cell.angle_gamma   90.00
#
_symmetry.space_group_name_H-M   'P 1'
#
loop_
_entity.id
_entity.type
_entity.pdbx_description
1 polymer ?
#
loop_
_entity_poly.entity_id
_entity_poly.type
_entity_poly.pdbx_seq_one_letter_code
_entity_poly.pdbx_strand_id
1 'polypeptide(L)'
;MILYTVKNGVYYNLEDFKEDLSDLGENGFPNKIYINMTNRCSCSCTFCLRSLKEFNEHNSLWLKEEPSVELVKELFSKYDWSKVAEIIFCGEPTMRFNDVVEVGQWLKSIHPDIPLRINTNGLSDLVFGEPTASRLAGIFDTVSISLNSSTAQKYLDVTRNRFGLASYDAMLSFAKACQRYVPNVVMTVVDVIGEEEVAACQKVCDTHGLHLRVRPYEAN
;
A
#
# COMPACT_ATOMS: atom_id res chain seq x y z
N MET A 1 10.95 0.15 9.92
CA MET A 1 10.28 -1.14 10.24
C MET A 1 9.98 -1.89 8.97
N ILE A 2 10.26 -3.18 8.93
CA ILE A 2 9.92 -4.08 7.82
C ILE A 2 8.47 -4.58 8.01
N LEU A 3 8.17 -5.16 9.16
CA LEU A 3 6.84 -5.61 9.55
C LEU A 3 6.31 -4.73 10.69
N TYR A 4 5.06 -4.29 10.58
CA TYR A 4 4.44 -3.44 11.60
C TYR A 4 2.91 -3.51 11.59
N THR A 5 2.30 -3.05 12.67
CA THR A 5 0.86 -2.77 12.73
C THR A 5 0.61 -1.31 13.12
N VAL A 6 -0.63 -0.82 12.93
CA VAL A 6 -1.01 0.56 13.21
C VAL A 6 -2.25 0.58 14.08
N LYS A 7 -2.18 1.27 15.22
CA LYS A 7 -3.30 1.46 16.15
C LYS A 7 -3.46 2.96 16.43
N ASN A 8 -4.62 3.51 16.11
CA ASN A 8 -4.95 4.93 16.36
C ASN A 8 -3.87 5.89 15.83
N GLY A 9 -3.37 5.65 14.60
CA GLY A 9 -2.32 6.47 14.00
C GLY A 9 -0.90 6.23 14.56
N VAL A 10 -0.73 5.39 15.57
CA VAL A 10 0.59 5.01 16.10
C VAL A 10 1.08 3.73 15.44
N TYR A 11 2.34 3.74 15.03
CA TYR A 11 2.99 2.65 14.32
C TYR A 11 3.83 1.81 15.29
N TYR A 12 3.60 0.51 15.30
CA TYR A 12 4.25 -0.43 16.21
C TYR A 12 5.04 -1.46 15.41
N ASN A 13 6.34 -1.55 15.68
CA ASN A 13 7.17 -2.59 15.09
C ASN A 13 6.70 -3.98 15.54
N LEU A 14 6.61 -4.94 14.61
CA LEU A 14 6.16 -6.29 14.97
C LEU A 14 7.12 -6.98 15.94
N GLU A 15 8.39 -6.58 15.97
CA GLU A 15 9.39 -7.04 16.94
C GLU A 15 9.02 -6.73 18.41
N ASP A 16 8.09 -5.78 18.65
CA ASP A 16 7.57 -5.45 19.99
C ASP A 16 6.49 -6.43 20.48
N PHE A 17 6.02 -7.31 19.59
CA PHE A 17 4.97 -8.28 19.89
C PHE A 17 5.58 -9.65 20.21
N LYS A 18 4.81 -10.46 20.94
CA LYS A 18 5.13 -11.86 21.12
C LYS A 18 4.98 -12.63 19.81
N GLU A 19 5.65 -13.76 19.71
CA GLU A 19 5.63 -14.62 18.52
C GLU A 19 4.22 -15.13 18.17
N ASP A 20 3.34 -15.31 19.18
CA ASP A 20 1.96 -15.74 19.02
C ASP A 20 1.00 -14.62 18.57
N LEU A 21 1.49 -13.38 18.44
CA LEU A 21 0.71 -12.20 18.10
C LEU A 21 -0.58 -12.04 18.93
N SER A 22 -0.54 -12.48 20.20
CA SER A 22 -1.72 -12.55 21.07
C SER A 22 -2.41 -11.20 21.29
N ASP A 23 -1.68 -10.09 21.13
CA ASP A 23 -2.23 -8.74 21.27
C ASP A 23 -3.02 -8.26 20.03
N LEU A 24 -2.84 -8.90 18.86
CA LEU A 24 -3.58 -8.53 17.65
C LEU A 24 -5.06 -8.96 17.77
N GLY A 25 -5.94 -8.03 17.40
CA GLY A 25 -7.38 -8.21 17.56
C GLY A 25 -7.88 -7.95 18.99
N GLU A 26 -6.97 -7.74 19.95
CA GLU A 26 -7.25 -7.45 21.34
C GLU A 26 -6.75 -6.04 21.72
N ASN A 27 -7.23 -5.48 22.83
CA ASN A 27 -6.79 -4.17 23.33
C ASN A 27 -6.81 -3.04 22.28
N GLY A 28 -7.66 -3.16 21.25
CA GLY A 28 -7.80 -2.20 20.16
C GLY A 28 -6.69 -2.26 19.09
N PHE A 29 -5.81 -3.27 19.11
CA PHE A 29 -4.90 -3.53 17.99
C PHE A 29 -5.66 -4.18 16.83
N PRO A 30 -5.58 -3.63 15.60
CA PRO A 30 -6.15 -4.30 14.45
C PRO A 30 -5.31 -5.55 14.12
N ASN A 31 -5.99 -6.60 13.68
CA ASN A 31 -5.36 -7.84 13.23
C ASN A 31 -4.83 -7.73 11.77
N LYS A 32 -4.14 -6.64 11.48
CA LYS A 32 -3.56 -6.32 10.17
C LYS A 32 -2.07 -6.07 10.31
N ILE A 33 -1.30 -6.68 9.42
CA ILE A 33 0.15 -6.51 9.36
C ILE A 33 0.53 -5.80 8.07
N TYR A 34 1.41 -4.84 8.17
CA TYR A 34 1.97 -4.11 7.04
C TYR A 34 3.39 -4.56 6.75
N ILE A 35 3.71 -4.71 5.47
CA ILE A 35 5.07 -5.00 4.98
C ILE A 35 5.61 -3.79 4.25
N ASN A 36 6.79 -3.33 4.65
CA ASN A 36 7.53 -2.28 4.00
C ASN A 36 8.85 -2.85 3.46
N MET A 37 8.98 -2.94 2.15
CA MET A 37 10.16 -3.56 1.51
C MET A 37 11.10 -2.55 0.87
N THR A 38 10.71 -1.26 0.77
CA THR A 38 11.52 -0.29 0.01
C THR A 38 11.32 1.15 0.48
N ASN A 39 12.39 1.92 0.43
CA ASN A 39 12.34 3.38 0.58
C ASN A 39 12.04 4.10 -0.74
N ARG A 40 12.12 3.39 -1.88
CA ARG A 40 11.96 3.97 -3.21
C ARG A 40 10.49 4.27 -3.51
N CYS A 41 10.25 5.38 -4.20
CA CYS A 41 8.95 5.76 -4.72
C CYS A 41 9.15 6.63 -5.98
N SER A 42 8.23 6.53 -6.94
CA SER A 42 8.20 7.39 -8.12
C SER A 42 7.56 8.76 -7.86
N CYS A 43 7.01 8.96 -6.65
CA CYS A 43 6.34 10.18 -6.20
C CYS A 43 7.08 10.81 -5.00
N SER A 44 6.78 12.11 -4.76
CA SER A 44 7.24 12.91 -3.62
C SER A 44 6.06 13.69 -3.02
N CYS A 45 5.02 12.95 -2.62
CA CYS A 45 3.73 13.53 -2.25
C CYS A 45 3.83 14.54 -1.11
N THR A 46 3.05 15.63 -1.22
CA THR A 46 3.01 16.71 -0.21
C THR A 46 2.49 16.27 1.15
N PHE A 47 1.75 15.16 1.20
CA PHE A 47 1.16 14.56 2.42
C PHE A 47 1.72 13.17 2.72
N CYS A 48 2.95 12.87 2.28
CA CYS A 48 3.57 11.57 2.53
C CYS A 48 3.85 11.36 4.02
N LEU A 49 3.24 10.36 4.62
CA LEU A 49 3.43 10.03 6.04
C LEU A 49 4.90 9.81 6.42
N ARG A 50 5.68 9.19 5.54
CA ARG A 50 7.12 9.00 5.80
C ARG A 50 7.87 10.30 6.03
N SER A 51 7.44 11.39 5.37
CA SER A 51 8.15 12.67 5.41
C SER A 51 7.55 13.65 6.40
N LEU A 52 6.27 13.50 6.75
CA LEU A 52 5.55 14.46 7.59
C LEU A 52 5.40 13.99 9.04
N LYS A 53 5.30 12.68 9.24
CA LYS A 53 5.14 12.12 10.57
C LYS A 53 6.49 11.98 11.27
N GLU A 54 6.56 12.41 12.52
CA GLU A 54 7.73 12.18 13.37
C GLU A 54 7.76 10.73 13.85
N PHE A 55 8.86 10.07 13.55
CA PHE A 55 9.13 8.70 13.99
C PHE A 55 10.42 8.69 14.81
N ASN A 56 10.47 7.87 15.84
CA ASN A 56 11.73 7.51 16.47
C ASN A 56 12.48 6.44 15.66
N GLU A 57 13.71 6.13 16.01
CA GLU A 57 14.52 5.15 15.27
C GLU A 57 13.91 3.75 15.22
N HIS A 58 13.15 3.36 16.24
CA HIS A 58 12.60 2.02 16.37
C HIS A 58 11.32 1.83 15.54
N ASN A 59 10.49 2.88 15.44
CA ASN A 59 9.21 2.80 14.72
C ASN A 59 9.17 3.61 13.41
N SER A 60 10.35 3.92 12.84
CA SER A 60 10.45 4.63 11.56
C SER A 60 9.95 3.80 10.39
N LEU A 61 9.21 4.43 9.49
CA LEU A 61 8.84 3.87 8.19
C LEU A 61 9.99 3.98 7.16
N TRP A 62 11.04 4.73 7.47
CA TRP A 62 12.28 4.70 6.69
C TRP A 62 13.10 3.49 7.10
N LEU A 63 13.40 2.64 6.14
CA LEU A 63 14.28 1.48 6.33
C LEU A 63 15.73 1.94 6.40
N LYS A 64 16.51 1.42 7.34
CA LYS A 64 17.97 1.61 7.36
C LYS A 64 18.60 0.94 6.13
N GLU A 65 18.08 -0.24 5.78
CA GLU A 65 18.45 -1.01 4.60
C GLU A 65 17.20 -1.70 4.05
N GLU A 66 17.07 -1.82 2.73
CA GLU A 66 15.98 -2.56 2.12
C GLU A 66 16.18 -4.06 2.37
N PRO A 67 15.18 -4.79 2.92
CA PRO A 67 15.34 -6.19 3.27
C PRO A 67 15.46 -7.07 2.01
N SER A 68 16.22 -8.15 2.09
CA SER A 68 16.15 -9.22 1.10
C SER A 68 14.82 -9.96 1.21
N VAL A 69 14.46 -10.71 0.17
CA VAL A 69 13.28 -11.60 0.19
C VAL A 69 13.41 -12.65 1.29
N GLU A 70 14.60 -13.21 1.44
CA GLU A 70 14.91 -14.22 2.46
C GLU A 70 14.73 -13.67 3.87
N LEU A 71 15.19 -12.44 4.13
CA LEU A 71 14.99 -11.80 5.44
C LEU A 71 13.50 -11.58 5.73
N VAL A 72 12.71 -11.15 4.73
CA VAL A 72 11.26 -11.00 4.91
C VAL A 72 10.62 -12.33 5.25
N LYS A 73 10.95 -13.41 4.51
CA LYS A 73 10.44 -14.77 4.78
C LYS A 73 10.85 -15.27 6.17
N GLU A 74 12.11 -15.02 6.59
CA GLU A 74 12.59 -15.36 7.93
C GLU A 74 11.80 -14.64 9.03
N LEU A 75 11.58 -13.32 8.87
CA LEU A 75 10.80 -12.54 9.83
C LEU A 75 9.37 -13.06 9.96
N PHE A 76 8.72 -13.40 8.85
CA PHE A 76 7.39 -14.00 8.88
C PHE A 76 7.37 -15.36 9.60
N SER A 77 8.42 -16.17 9.46
CA SER A 77 8.50 -17.50 10.07
C SER A 77 8.62 -17.49 11.59
N LYS A 78 8.83 -16.32 12.20
CA LYS A 78 8.93 -16.16 13.66
C LYS A 78 7.59 -16.08 14.39
N TYR A 79 6.49 -15.83 13.66
CA TYR A 79 5.19 -15.50 14.26
C TYR A 79 4.12 -16.55 13.93
N ASP A 80 3.16 -16.69 14.86
CA ASP A 80 1.91 -17.38 14.61
C ASP A 80 0.89 -16.44 13.96
N TRP A 81 0.51 -16.71 12.74
CA TRP A 81 -0.37 -15.87 11.90
C TRP A 81 -1.86 -16.19 12.08
N SER A 82 -2.25 -17.09 12.96
CA SER A 82 -3.64 -17.52 13.14
C SER A 82 -4.61 -16.40 13.50
N LYS A 83 -4.12 -15.30 14.10
CA LYS A 83 -4.91 -14.10 14.43
C LYS A 83 -4.88 -13.01 13.36
N VAL A 84 -4.07 -13.15 12.32
CA VAL A 84 -3.92 -12.13 11.29
C VAL A 84 -5.04 -12.22 10.27
N ALA A 85 -5.78 -11.14 10.09
CA ALA A 85 -6.90 -11.05 9.15
C ALA A 85 -6.50 -10.49 7.78
N GLU A 86 -5.40 -9.77 7.67
CA GLU A 86 -4.96 -9.17 6.41
C GLU A 86 -3.46 -8.82 6.45
N ILE A 87 -2.73 -9.10 5.37
CA ILE A 87 -1.35 -8.67 5.17
C ILE A 87 -1.30 -7.63 4.05
N ILE A 88 -0.62 -6.50 4.29
CA ILE A 88 -0.68 -5.32 3.44
C ILE A 88 0.73 -4.90 3.02
N PHE A 89 1.04 -5.01 1.75
CA PHE A 89 2.25 -4.42 1.19
C PHE A 89 2.06 -2.90 1.02
N CYS A 90 2.99 -2.10 1.54
CA CYS A 90 2.87 -0.65 1.62
C CYS A 90 4.19 0.07 1.34
N GLY A 91 4.15 1.40 1.41
CA GLY A 91 5.17 2.26 0.84
C GLY A 91 4.89 2.46 -0.64
N GLU A 92 5.82 2.10 -1.52
CA GLU A 92 5.54 1.88 -2.95
C GLU A 92 6.14 0.54 -3.36
N PRO A 93 5.44 -0.56 -3.05
CA PRO A 93 5.97 -1.92 -3.20
C PRO A 93 6.30 -2.26 -4.65
N THR A 94 5.63 -1.64 -5.63
CA THR A 94 5.89 -1.92 -7.06
C THR A 94 7.27 -1.44 -7.53
N MET A 95 8.00 -0.65 -6.74
CA MET A 95 9.40 -0.33 -7.01
C MET A 95 10.32 -1.56 -6.87
N ARG A 96 9.86 -2.60 -6.18
CA ARG A 96 10.49 -3.91 -6.05
C ARG A 96 9.52 -5.03 -6.47
N PHE A 97 8.88 -4.85 -7.61
CA PHE A 97 7.71 -5.67 -7.98
C PHE A 97 8.02 -7.18 -8.04
N ASN A 98 9.20 -7.59 -8.55
CA ASN A 98 9.57 -9.01 -8.57
C ASN A 98 9.62 -9.60 -7.17
N ASP A 99 10.26 -8.89 -6.23
CA ASP A 99 10.40 -9.35 -4.85
C ASP A 99 9.04 -9.38 -4.14
N VAL A 100 8.19 -8.39 -4.40
CA VAL A 100 6.82 -8.33 -3.86
C VAL A 100 5.97 -9.49 -4.37
N VAL A 101 6.07 -9.83 -5.66
CA VAL A 101 5.40 -11.00 -6.24
C VAL A 101 5.91 -12.28 -5.60
N GLU A 102 7.22 -12.44 -5.46
CA GLU A 102 7.84 -13.62 -4.84
C GLU A 102 7.39 -13.80 -3.38
N VAL A 103 7.44 -12.74 -2.56
CA VAL A 103 6.97 -12.79 -1.18
C VAL A 103 5.48 -13.09 -1.12
N GLY A 104 4.67 -12.45 -1.98
CA GLY A 104 3.23 -12.68 -2.04
C GLY A 104 2.87 -14.12 -2.40
N GLN A 105 3.53 -14.70 -3.40
CA GLN A 105 3.35 -16.11 -3.79
C GLN A 105 3.74 -17.06 -2.64
N TRP A 106 4.87 -16.79 -1.99
CA TRP A 106 5.31 -17.57 -0.85
C TRP A 106 4.29 -17.47 0.30
N LEU A 107 3.79 -16.27 0.66
CA LEU A 107 2.76 -16.10 1.69
C LEU A 107 1.50 -16.90 1.35
N LYS A 108 1.02 -16.84 0.10
CA LYS A 108 -0.14 -17.62 -0.34
C LYS A 108 0.11 -19.13 -0.29
N SER A 109 1.33 -19.59 -0.43
CA SER A 109 1.66 -21.02 -0.32
C SER A 109 1.60 -21.55 1.11
N ILE A 110 1.89 -20.72 2.12
CA ILE A 110 1.90 -21.12 3.53
C ILE A 110 0.65 -20.68 4.30
N HIS A 111 0.01 -19.58 3.90
CA HIS A 111 -1.18 -19.00 4.50
C HIS A 111 -2.21 -18.62 3.41
N PRO A 112 -2.80 -19.59 2.70
CA PRO A 112 -3.69 -19.32 1.56
C PRO A 112 -4.94 -18.53 1.94
N ASP A 113 -5.41 -18.67 3.17
CA ASP A 113 -6.64 -18.05 3.67
C ASP A 113 -6.46 -16.60 4.12
N ILE A 114 -5.22 -16.12 4.30
CA ILE A 114 -4.98 -14.73 4.69
C ILE A 114 -5.03 -13.84 3.45
N PRO A 115 -5.96 -12.86 3.40
CA PRO A 115 -6.01 -11.91 2.30
C PRO A 115 -4.74 -11.06 2.20
N LEU A 116 -4.23 -10.91 0.97
CA LEU A 116 -3.12 -10.02 0.66
C LEU A 116 -3.62 -8.77 -0.03
N ARG A 117 -3.18 -7.61 0.45
CA ARG A 117 -3.43 -6.31 -0.20
C ARG A 117 -2.12 -5.64 -0.59
N ILE A 118 -2.13 -4.95 -1.71
CA ILE A 118 -1.06 -4.05 -2.13
C ILE A 118 -1.57 -2.61 -2.18
N ASN A 119 -0.89 -1.69 -1.51
CA ASN A 119 -1.11 -0.25 -1.58
C ASN A 119 -0.06 0.36 -2.50
N THR A 120 -0.48 1.02 -3.58
CA THR A 120 0.42 1.55 -4.61
C THR A 120 -0.06 2.90 -5.16
N ASN A 121 0.84 3.65 -5.77
CA ASN A 121 0.50 4.84 -6.54
C ASN A 121 -0.02 4.50 -7.96
N GLY A 122 0.02 3.24 -8.38
CA GLY A 122 -0.50 2.77 -9.66
C GLY A 122 0.35 3.13 -10.89
N LEU A 123 1.62 3.49 -10.71
CA LEU A 123 2.50 3.94 -11.79
C LEU A 123 3.51 2.88 -12.24
N SER A 124 3.31 1.63 -11.87
CA SER A 124 4.24 0.54 -12.20
C SER A 124 4.43 0.35 -13.70
N ASP A 125 3.38 0.51 -14.50
CA ASP A 125 3.48 0.42 -15.97
C ASP A 125 4.45 1.46 -16.53
N LEU A 126 4.46 2.67 -15.98
CA LEU A 126 5.43 3.71 -16.37
C LEU A 126 6.84 3.44 -15.85
N VAL A 127 6.96 2.79 -14.69
CA VAL A 127 8.26 2.43 -14.11
C VAL A 127 8.95 1.36 -14.95
N PHE A 128 8.19 0.35 -15.40
CA PHE A 128 8.73 -0.80 -16.14
C PHE A 128 8.63 -0.66 -17.67
N GLY A 129 7.84 0.31 -18.16
CA GLY A 129 7.63 0.50 -19.59
C GLY A 129 6.77 -0.59 -20.24
N GLU A 130 6.02 -1.36 -19.44
CA GLU A 130 5.17 -2.46 -19.86
C GLU A 130 3.95 -2.62 -18.95
N PRO A 131 2.84 -3.27 -19.41
CA PRO A 131 1.71 -3.59 -18.55
C PRO A 131 2.08 -4.56 -17.43
N THR A 132 1.81 -4.19 -16.18
CA THR A 132 2.22 -4.96 -15.01
C THR A 132 1.06 -5.55 -14.20
N ALA A 133 -0.19 -5.12 -14.45
CA ALA A 133 -1.36 -5.53 -13.66
C ALA A 133 -1.55 -7.07 -13.58
N SER A 134 -1.24 -7.81 -14.66
CA SER A 134 -1.34 -9.27 -14.70
C SER A 134 -0.42 -9.99 -13.70
N ARG A 135 0.65 -9.32 -13.25
CA ARG A 135 1.61 -9.88 -12.28
C ARG A 135 1.01 -10.03 -10.88
N LEU A 136 -0.13 -9.38 -10.62
CA LEU A 136 -0.85 -9.44 -9.33
C LEU A 136 -1.85 -10.61 -9.26
N ALA A 137 -2.14 -11.24 -10.41
CA ALA A 137 -3.15 -12.29 -10.54
C ALA A 137 -2.87 -13.50 -9.63
N GLY A 138 -3.90 -13.95 -8.88
CA GLY A 138 -3.80 -15.12 -8.01
C GLY A 138 -2.92 -14.94 -6.76
N ILE A 139 -2.40 -13.71 -6.54
CA ILE A 139 -1.58 -13.38 -5.38
C ILE A 139 -2.32 -12.41 -4.47
N PHE A 140 -2.76 -11.28 -5.02
CA PHE A 140 -3.39 -10.22 -4.26
C PHE A 140 -4.92 -10.28 -4.35
N ASP A 141 -5.58 -10.18 -3.21
CA ASP A 141 -7.04 -10.11 -3.09
C ASP A 141 -7.56 -8.68 -3.27
N THR A 142 -6.71 -7.69 -2.95
CA THR A 142 -7.03 -6.27 -3.06
C THR A 142 -5.86 -5.46 -3.59
N VAL A 143 -6.12 -4.57 -4.56
CA VAL A 143 -5.22 -3.48 -4.97
C VAL A 143 -5.83 -2.16 -4.54
N SER A 144 -5.11 -1.41 -3.70
CA SER A 144 -5.50 -0.07 -3.23
C SER A 144 -4.60 0.96 -3.91
N ILE A 145 -5.19 1.78 -4.79
CA ILE A 145 -4.46 2.70 -5.66
C ILE A 145 -4.73 4.14 -5.21
N SER A 146 -3.67 4.92 -5.06
CA SER A 146 -3.73 6.32 -4.62
C SER A 146 -4.17 7.23 -5.78
N LEU A 147 -5.47 7.58 -5.82
CA LEU A 147 -6.03 8.56 -6.78
C LEU A 147 -5.58 9.99 -6.46
N ASN A 148 -5.63 10.35 -5.19
CA ASN A 148 -5.15 11.60 -4.58
C ASN A 148 -5.81 12.90 -5.06
N SER A 149 -6.29 12.99 -6.30
CA SER A 149 -6.95 14.18 -6.87
C SER A 149 -7.83 13.84 -8.07
N SER A 150 -8.71 14.79 -8.44
CA SER A 150 -9.70 14.62 -9.50
C SER A 150 -9.21 14.97 -10.90
N THR A 151 -8.05 15.61 -11.04
CA THR A 151 -7.50 16.04 -12.33
C THR A 151 -6.00 15.78 -12.43
N ALA A 152 -5.48 15.64 -13.66
CA ALA A 152 -4.06 15.39 -13.91
C ALA A 152 -3.16 16.49 -13.33
N GLN A 153 -3.56 17.77 -13.41
CA GLN A 153 -2.76 18.87 -12.87
C GLN A 153 -2.70 18.81 -11.34
N LYS A 154 -3.85 18.72 -10.67
CA LYS A 154 -3.89 18.61 -9.21
C LYS A 154 -3.16 17.34 -8.71
N TYR A 155 -3.30 16.23 -9.45
CA TYR A 155 -2.57 15.00 -9.16
C TYR A 155 -1.06 15.21 -9.21
N LEU A 156 -0.56 15.86 -10.26
CA LEU A 156 0.86 16.18 -10.39
C LEU A 156 1.33 17.10 -9.25
N ASP A 157 0.55 18.13 -8.93
CA ASP A 157 0.88 19.11 -7.88
C ASP A 157 1.03 18.46 -6.50
N VAL A 158 0.15 17.51 -6.16
CA VAL A 158 0.19 16.82 -4.85
C VAL A 158 1.13 15.64 -4.81
N THR A 159 1.30 14.91 -5.92
CA THR A 159 2.16 13.71 -5.95
C THR A 159 3.60 14.02 -6.31
N ARG A 160 3.84 15.10 -7.03
CA ARG A 160 5.17 15.49 -7.54
C ARG A 160 5.89 14.30 -8.20
N ASN A 161 5.12 13.52 -8.96
CA ASN A 161 5.65 12.32 -9.60
C ASN A 161 6.60 12.69 -10.75
N ARG A 162 7.55 11.79 -11.05
CA ARG A 162 8.57 12.02 -12.08
C ARG A 162 8.09 11.91 -13.53
N PHE A 163 6.84 11.47 -13.75
CA PHE A 163 6.30 11.18 -15.08
C PHE A 163 5.41 12.29 -15.64
N GLY A 164 5.16 13.36 -14.86
CA GLY A 164 4.36 14.51 -15.28
C GLY A 164 2.86 14.21 -15.40
N LEU A 165 2.17 14.99 -16.24
CA LEU A 165 0.70 14.92 -16.39
C LEU A 165 0.20 13.55 -16.88
N ALA A 166 0.96 12.88 -17.73
CA ALA A 166 0.57 11.58 -18.29
C ALA A 166 0.41 10.47 -17.23
N SER A 167 0.98 10.68 -16.03
CA SER A 167 0.87 9.73 -14.93
C SER A 167 -0.56 9.53 -14.43
N TYR A 168 -1.43 10.52 -14.55
CA TYR A 168 -2.82 10.45 -14.11
C TYR A 168 -3.61 9.42 -14.93
N ASP A 169 -3.54 9.52 -16.26
CA ASP A 169 -4.20 8.57 -17.16
C ASP A 169 -3.57 7.16 -17.07
N ALA A 170 -2.26 7.09 -16.86
CA ALA A 170 -1.57 5.82 -16.66
C ALA A 170 -2.04 5.12 -15.37
N MET A 171 -2.19 5.84 -14.26
CA MET A 171 -2.71 5.31 -13.00
C MET A 171 -4.16 4.81 -13.15
N LEU A 172 -5.05 5.55 -13.83
CA LEU A 172 -6.42 5.13 -14.10
C LEU A 172 -6.46 3.90 -15.01
N SER A 173 -5.59 3.86 -16.02
CA SER A 173 -5.46 2.71 -16.94
C SER A 173 -4.99 1.46 -16.21
N PHE A 174 -4.00 1.59 -15.32
CA PHE A 174 -3.54 0.51 -14.45
C PHE A 174 -4.66 0.00 -13.53
N ALA A 175 -5.44 0.92 -12.90
CA ALA A 175 -6.57 0.55 -12.07
C ALA A 175 -7.62 -0.29 -12.84
N LYS A 176 -7.97 0.12 -14.06
CA LYS A 176 -8.87 -0.64 -14.95
C LYS A 176 -8.29 -1.99 -15.36
N ALA A 177 -6.99 -2.04 -15.63
CA ALA A 177 -6.33 -3.31 -15.95
C ALA A 177 -6.37 -4.27 -14.77
N CYS A 178 -6.14 -3.78 -13.54
CA CYS A 178 -6.20 -4.58 -12.31
C CYS A 178 -7.56 -5.27 -12.10
N GLN A 179 -8.69 -4.67 -12.51
CA GLN A 179 -10.02 -5.28 -12.38
C GLN A 179 -10.16 -6.63 -13.10
N ARG A 180 -9.27 -6.94 -14.05
CA ARG A 180 -9.26 -8.23 -14.77
C ARG A 180 -8.52 -9.33 -14.01
N TYR A 181 -7.69 -8.97 -13.04
CA TYR A 181 -6.72 -9.88 -12.42
C TYR A 181 -6.87 -9.98 -10.91
N VAL A 182 -7.50 -8.98 -10.28
CA VAL A 182 -7.60 -8.89 -8.82
C VAL A 182 -9.07 -8.69 -8.42
N PRO A 183 -9.57 -9.47 -7.45
CA PRO A 183 -10.98 -9.41 -7.03
C PRO A 183 -11.46 -8.01 -6.60
N ASN A 184 -10.61 -7.27 -5.88
CA ASN A 184 -10.97 -5.97 -5.33
C ASN A 184 -9.97 -4.90 -5.78
N VAL A 185 -10.46 -3.88 -6.49
CA VAL A 185 -9.69 -2.71 -6.87
C VAL A 185 -10.33 -1.48 -6.25
N VAL A 186 -9.57 -0.75 -5.43
CA VAL A 186 -10.06 0.39 -4.66
C VAL A 186 -9.17 1.60 -4.92
N MET A 187 -9.78 2.68 -5.40
CA MET A 187 -9.11 3.99 -5.46
C MET A 187 -9.15 4.65 -4.09
N THR A 188 -8.09 5.35 -3.70
CA THR A 188 -8.05 6.02 -2.40
C THR A 188 -7.68 7.49 -2.52
N VAL A 189 -8.30 8.29 -1.67
CA VAL A 189 -7.92 9.67 -1.39
C VAL A 189 -7.80 9.87 0.12
N VAL A 190 -7.04 10.86 0.55
CA VAL A 190 -6.98 11.31 1.94
C VAL A 190 -7.88 12.54 2.08
N ASP A 191 -8.69 12.62 3.13
CA ASP A 191 -9.70 13.68 3.33
C ASP A 191 -9.14 15.11 3.45
N VAL A 192 -7.83 15.24 3.64
CA VAL A 192 -7.10 16.53 3.63
C VAL A 192 -7.30 17.34 2.33
N ILE A 193 -7.74 16.69 1.24
CA ILE A 193 -8.02 17.37 -0.04
C ILE A 193 -9.32 18.17 -0.03
N GLY A 194 -10.16 18.05 1.01
CA GLY A 194 -11.43 18.72 1.16
C GLY A 194 -12.61 18.04 0.47
N GLU A 195 -13.81 18.35 0.95
CA GLU A 195 -15.05 17.67 0.53
C GLU A 195 -15.37 17.83 -0.95
N GLU A 196 -15.17 19.03 -1.51
CA GLU A 196 -15.42 19.30 -2.93
C GLU A 196 -14.51 18.45 -3.84
N GLU A 197 -13.23 18.31 -3.47
CA GLU A 197 -12.29 17.50 -4.22
C GLU A 197 -12.57 16.00 -4.05
N VAL A 198 -12.99 15.58 -2.85
CA VAL A 198 -13.46 14.19 -2.62
C VAL A 198 -14.66 13.89 -3.52
N ALA A 199 -15.66 14.79 -3.59
CA ALA A 199 -16.81 14.62 -4.47
C ALA A 199 -16.43 14.57 -5.96
N ALA A 200 -15.43 15.38 -6.38
CA ALA A 200 -14.89 15.33 -7.73
C ALA A 200 -14.16 14.01 -8.02
N CYS A 201 -13.37 13.49 -7.06
CA CYS A 201 -12.73 12.19 -7.16
C CYS A 201 -13.76 11.04 -7.24
N GLN A 202 -14.89 11.15 -6.52
CA GLN A 202 -15.98 10.16 -6.64
C GLN A 202 -16.52 10.12 -8.07
N LYS A 203 -16.76 11.28 -8.71
CA LYS A 203 -17.21 11.33 -10.10
C LYS A 203 -16.21 10.71 -11.08
N VAL A 204 -14.91 10.88 -10.83
CA VAL A 204 -13.87 10.22 -11.63
C VAL A 204 -14.00 8.69 -11.48
N CYS A 205 -14.14 8.20 -10.27
CA CYS A 205 -14.30 6.77 -10.02
C CYS A 205 -15.57 6.22 -10.67
N ASP A 206 -16.71 6.91 -10.54
CA ASP A 206 -17.98 6.52 -11.15
C ASP A 206 -17.87 6.42 -12.68
N THR A 207 -17.22 7.39 -13.30
CA THR A 207 -17.00 7.41 -14.76
C THR A 207 -16.17 6.24 -15.25
N HIS A 208 -15.25 5.75 -14.42
CA HIS A 208 -14.35 4.63 -14.76
C HIS A 208 -14.82 3.27 -14.23
N GLY A 209 -15.94 3.21 -13.51
CA GLY A 209 -16.44 1.99 -12.87
C GLY A 209 -15.50 1.49 -11.77
N LEU A 210 -14.92 2.41 -11.00
CA LEU A 210 -14.01 2.15 -9.89
C LEU A 210 -14.65 2.53 -8.56
N HIS A 211 -14.21 1.90 -7.47
CA HIS A 211 -14.65 2.25 -6.13
C HIS A 211 -13.72 3.24 -5.45
N LEU A 212 -14.27 4.29 -4.85
CA LEU A 212 -13.51 5.25 -4.05
C LEU A 212 -13.61 4.91 -2.56
N ARG A 213 -12.48 4.96 -1.85
CA ARG A 213 -12.41 4.97 -0.39
C ARG A 213 -11.71 6.23 0.08
N VAL A 214 -12.39 7.01 0.90
CA VAL A 214 -11.81 8.16 1.59
C VAL A 214 -11.12 7.67 2.86
N ARG A 215 -9.87 8.07 3.06
CA ARG A 215 -9.07 7.74 4.24
C ARG A 215 -8.93 8.99 5.11
N PRO A 216 -9.09 8.86 6.44
CA PRO A 216 -8.78 9.98 7.32
C PRO A 216 -7.29 10.36 7.19
N TYR A 217 -7.01 11.66 7.29
CA TYR A 217 -5.64 12.13 7.44
C TYR A 217 -5.12 11.81 8.82
N GLU A 218 -4.02 11.10 8.89
CA GLU A 218 -3.34 10.79 10.14
C GLU A 218 -2.40 11.95 10.47
N ALA A 219 -2.95 13.01 11.11
CA ALA A 219 -2.14 14.08 11.68
C ALA A 219 -1.25 13.54 12.82
N ASN A 220 -0.17 14.23 13.12
CA ASN A 220 0.69 13.93 14.26
C ASN A 220 -0.02 14.21 15.57
#